data_9450cb08d1036af2e9ca1bdca4c94f45
#
_entry.id   9450cb08d1036af2e9ca1bdca4c94f45
#
_cell.length_a   1.000
_cell.length_b   1.000
_cell.length_c   1.000
_cell.angle_alpha   90.00
_cell.angle_beta   90.00
_cell.angle_gamma   90.00
#
_symmetry.space_group_name_H-M   'P 1'
#
loop_
_entity.id
_entity.type
_entity.pdbx_description
1 polymer ?
#
loop_
_entity_poly.entity_id
_entity_poly.type
_entity_poly.pdbx_seq_one_letter_code
_entity_poly.pdbx_strand_id
1 'polypeptide(L)'
;MKIRDIMKSPPITATEVTRLGDALRTMMKHRIRHLPVVRGDRLCGILSERDILHYRAVTSFREDWWRAPVTASMIASVQTAGPDDSLTEVAGRLADSRIGALPIVEGGKLLGIVTVVDVLEAEVREAMAPR
;
A
#
# COMPACT_ATOMS: atom_id res chain seq x y z
N MET A 1 -8.44 19.64 1.19
CA MET A 1 -7.93 18.62 2.12
C MET A 1 -6.65 18.03 1.53
N LYS A 2 -5.64 17.92 2.33
CA LYS A 2 -4.35 17.35 1.94
C LYS A 2 -4.26 15.89 2.34
N ILE A 3 -3.45 15.15 1.64
CA ILE A 3 -3.26 13.71 1.89
C ILE A 3 -2.77 13.44 3.31
N ARG A 4 -1.93 14.30 3.89
CA ARG A 4 -1.48 14.13 5.29
C ARG A 4 -2.63 14.03 6.29
N ASP A 5 -3.79 14.61 5.95
CA ASP A 5 -4.95 14.64 6.83
C ASP A 5 -5.72 13.30 6.84
N ILE A 6 -5.51 12.46 5.82
CA ILE A 6 -6.26 11.21 5.66
C ILE A 6 -5.40 9.96 5.59
N MET A 7 -4.11 10.08 5.36
CA MET A 7 -3.22 8.91 5.26
C MET A 7 -3.16 8.14 6.56
N LYS A 8 -2.95 6.84 6.46
CA LYS A 8 -2.61 6.00 7.62
C LYS A 8 -1.13 6.20 7.92
N SER A 9 -0.83 6.64 9.14
CA SER A 9 0.54 6.92 9.59
C SER A 9 0.68 6.61 11.08
N PRO A 10 1.71 5.87 11.50
CA PRO A 10 2.71 5.23 10.66
C PRO A 10 2.10 4.08 9.85
N PRO A 11 2.62 3.78 8.65
CA PRO A 11 2.12 2.66 7.87
C PRO A 11 2.62 1.34 8.45
N ILE A 12 1.84 0.28 8.26
CA ILE A 12 2.29 -1.08 8.53
C ILE A 12 3.13 -1.51 7.32
N THR A 13 4.33 -2.00 7.56
CA THR A 13 5.31 -2.26 6.50
C THR A 13 5.85 -3.69 6.57
N ALA A 14 6.51 -4.09 5.49
CA ALA A 14 7.37 -5.27 5.44
C ALA A 14 8.79 -4.83 5.09
N THR A 15 9.75 -5.69 5.33
CA THR A 15 11.12 -5.50 4.83
C THR A 15 11.39 -6.45 3.69
N GLU A 16 12.50 -6.28 3.00
CA GLU A 16 12.85 -7.12 1.85
C GLU A 16 13.02 -8.60 2.20
N VAL A 17 13.30 -8.90 3.47
CA VAL A 17 13.48 -10.30 3.95
C VAL A 17 12.20 -10.91 4.51
N THR A 18 11.14 -10.14 4.62
CA THR A 18 9.84 -10.66 5.05
C THR A 18 9.36 -11.71 4.06
N ARG A 19 8.87 -12.84 4.55
CA ARG A 19 8.33 -13.91 3.70
C ARG A 19 6.89 -13.60 3.28
N LEU A 20 6.49 -14.08 2.14
CA LEU A 20 5.12 -13.87 1.62
C LEU A 20 4.05 -14.34 2.60
N GLY A 21 4.27 -15.48 3.25
CA GLY A 21 3.32 -15.98 4.26
C GLY A 21 3.15 -15.06 5.45
N ASP A 22 4.25 -14.47 5.93
CA ASP A 22 4.20 -13.53 7.05
C ASP A 22 3.56 -12.21 6.63
N ALA A 23 3.84 -11.74 5.42
CA ALA A 23 3.18 -10.56 4.87
C ALA A 23 1.67 -10.77 4.78
N LEU A 24 1.24 -11.92 4.29
CA LEU A 24 -0.19 -12.24 4.20
C LEU A 24 -0.84 -12.28 5.59
N ARG A 25 -0.20 -12.88 6.58
CA ARG A 25 -0.70 -12.86 7.96
C ARG A 25 -0.86 -11.45 8.50
N THR A 26 0.11 -10.59 8.23
CA THR A 26 0.06 -9.18 8.63
C THR A 26 -1.14 -8.49 7.99
N MET A 27 -1.35 -8.71 6.70
CA MET A 27 -2.51 -8.15 5.99
C MET A 27 -3.83 -8.63 6.59
N MET A 28 -3.93 -9.91 6.90
CA MET A 28 -5.13 -10.51 7.49
C MET A 28 -5.39 -9.97 8.89
N LYS A 29 -4.36 -9.90 9.71
CA LYS A 29 -4.45 -9.41 11.10
C LYS A 29 -4.94 -7.96 11.16
N HIS A 30 -4.44 -7.12 10.28
CA HIS A 30 -4.75 -5.68 10.27
C HIS A 30 -5.86 -5.31 9.28
N ARG A 31 -6.42 -6.27 8.57
CA ARG A 31 -7.47 -6.07 7.55
C ARG A 31 -7.05 -5.06 6.49
N ILE A 32 -5.83 -5.20 6.03
CA ILE A 32 -5.26 -4.40 4.96
C ILE A 32 -4.86 -5.30 3.80
N ARG A 33 -4.76 -4.73 2.60
CA ARG A 33 -4.47 -5.47 1.37
C ARG A 33 -3.17 -5.05 0.71
N HIS A 34 -2.46 -4.12 1.33
CA HIS A 34 -1.23 -3.57 0.78
C HIS A 34 -0.23 -3.38 1.90
N LEU A 35 1.03 -3.69 1.60
CA LEU A 35 2.16 -3.43 2.49
C LEU A 35 3.25 -2.72 1.71
N PRO A 36 3.61 -1.49 2.10
CA PRO A 36 4.86 -0.92 1.63
C PRO A 36 6.02 -1.77 2.12
N VAL A 37 7.00 -1.96 1.25
CA VAL A 37 8.23 -2.68 1.59
C VAL A 37 9.34 -1.66 1.75
N VAL A 38 10.04 -1.70 2.87
CA VAL A 38 11.03 -0.68 3.22
C VAL A 38 12.39 -1.30 3.52
N ARG A 39 13.42 -0.46 3.32
CA ARG A 39 14.77 -0.68 3.83
C ARG A 39 15.06 0.50 4.76
N GLY A 40 15.06 0.27 6.08
CA GLY A 40 15.06 1.35 7.04
C GLY A 40 13.76 2.16 6.92
N ASP A 41 13.88 3.45 6.65
CA ASP A 41 12.73 4.34 6.43
C ASP A 41 12.44 4.61 4.94
N ARG A 42 13.20 3.97 4.03
CA ARG A 42 13.07 4.19 2.59
C ARG A 42 12.21 3.14 1.93
N LEU A 43 11.29 3.61 1.11
CA LEU A 43 10.43 2.76 0.31
C LEU A 43 11.23 2.07 -0.79
N CYS A 44 11.10 0.74 -0.88
CA CYS A 44 11.73 -0.03 -1.97
C CYS A 44 10.73 -0.85 -2.79
N GLY A 45 9.47 -0.93 -2.36
CA GLY A 45 8.46 -1.65 -3.11
C GLY A 45 7.09 -1.55 -2.45
N ILE A 46 6.09 -2.11 -3.12
CA ILE A 46 4.76 -2.32 -2.54
C ILE A 46 4.27 -3.72 -2.89
N LEU A 47 3.65 -4.35 -1.92
CA LEU A 47 3.09 -5.69 -2.07
C LEU A 47 1.59 -5.63 -1.81
N SER A 48 0.80 -6.22 -2.71
CA SER A 48 -0.64 -6.37 -2.50
C SER A 48 -1.01 -7.83 -2.25
N GLU A 49 -2.18 -8.03 -1.66
CA GLU A 49 -2.77 -9.37 -1.52
C GLU A 49 -2.92 -10.02 -2.90
N ARG A 50 -3.30 -9.24 -3.91
CA ARG A 50 -3.41 -9.72 -5.29
C ARG A 50 -2.08 -10.20 -5.85
N ASP A 51 -0.98 -9.50 -5.54
CA ASP A 51 0.36 -9.90 -5.99
C ASP A 51 0.75 -11.25 -5.38
N ILE A 52 0.43 -11.48 -4.11
CA ILE A 52 0.69 -12.75 -3.44
C ILE A 52 -0.11 -13.87 -4.10
N LEU A 53 -1.39 -13.62 -4.37
CA LEU A 53 -2.26 -14.58 -5.02
C LEU A 53 -1.76 -14.93 -6.42
N HIS A 54 -1.32 -13.92 -7.17
CA HIS A 54 -0.75 -14.12 -8.49
C HIS A 54 0.52 -14.97 -8.44
N TYR A 55 1.42 -14.66 -7.52
CA TYR A 55 2.66 -15.43 -7.33
C TYR A 55 2.34 -16.89 -7.01
N ARG A 56 1.42 -17.12 -6.09
CA ARG A 56 0.97 -18.48 -5.75
C ARG A 56 0.41 -19.20 -6.97
N ALA A 57 -0.36 -18.52 -7.81
CA ALA A 57 -0.96 -19.11 -9.00
C ALA A 57 0.07 -19.50 -10.06
N VAL A 58 1.05 -18.62 -10.33
CA VAL A 58 2.09 -18.89 -11.34
C VAL A 58 3.13 -19.89 -10.84
N THR A 59 3.24 -20.07 -9.54
CA THR A 59 4.11 -21.09 -8.92
C THR A 59 3.30 -22.21 -8.30
N SER A 60 2.13 -22.48 -8.86
CA SER A 60 1.03 -23.29 -8.27
C SER A 60 1.42 -24.66 -7.74
N PHE A 61 2.50 -25.21 -8.20
CA PHE A 61 2.94 -26.54 -7.76
C PHE A 61 4.03 -26.50 -6.69
N ARG A 62 4.34 -25.32 -6.19
CA ARG A 62 5.28 -25.16 -5.07
C ARG A 62 4.50 -25.09 -3.77
N GLU A 63 4.63 -26.11 -2.95
CA GLU A 63 3.98 -26.19 -1.64
C GLU A 63 4.56 -25.17 -0.65
N ASP A 64 5.76 -24.66 -0.91
CA ASP A 64 6.48 -23.76 -0.02
C ASP A 64 6.50 -22.31 -0.50
N TRP A 65 5.53 -21.91 -1.35
CA TRP A 65 5.44 -20.55 -1.91
C TRP A 65 5.52 -19.45 -0.84
N TRP A 66 4.99 -19.73 0.33
CA TRP A 66 4.93 -18.77 1.45
C TRP A 66 6.30 -18.47 2.06
N ARG A 67 7.33 -19.27 1.77
CA ARG A 67 8.70 -19.03 2.22
C ARG A 67 9.44 -18.01 1.37
N ALA A 68 8.97 -17.75 0.16
CA ALA A 68 9.62 -16.79 -0.72
C ALA A 68 9.60 -15.40 -0.08
N PRO A 69 10.66 -14.60 -0.29
CA PRO A 69 10.68 -13.23 0.20
C PRO A 69 9.68 -12.37 -0.57
N VAL A 70 9.23 -11.29 0.06
CA VAL A 70 8.28 -10.35 -0.57
C VAL A 70 8.81 -9.78 -1.87
N THR A 71 10.14 -9.68 -2.02
CA THR A 71 10.79 -9.19 -3.24
C THR A 71 10.47 -10.04 -4.47
N ALA A 72 10.09 -11.30 -4.27
CA ALA A 72 9.69 -12.19 -5.38
C ALA A 72 8.37 -11.79 -6.03
N SER A 73 7.56 -10.99 -5.35
CA SER A 73 6.20 -10.64 -5.79
C SER A 73 5.91 -9.14 -5.76
N MET A 74 6.66 -8.35 -5.00
CA MET A 74 6.42 -6.92 -4.88
C MET A 74 6.66 -6.18 -6.20
N ILE A 75 6.01 -5.02 -6.32
CA ILE A 75 6.29 -4.05 -7.38
C ILE A 75 7.36 -3.09 -6.87
N ALA A 76 8.50 -3.01 -7.57
CA ALA A 76 9.62 -2.18 -7.16
C ALA A 76 9.53 -0.74 -7.67
N SER A 77 8.96 -0.53 -8.86
CA SER A 77 8.73 0.81 -9.40
C SER A 77 7.41 1.34 -8.88
N VAL A 78 7.42 1.88 -7.66
CA VAL A 78 6.21 2.26 -6.95
C VAL A 78 5.80 3.68 -7.31
N GLN A 79 4.53 3.87 -7.67
CA GLN A 79 3.94 5.20 -7.73
C GLN A 79 3.69 5.68 -6.31
N THR A 80 4.06 6.93 -6.04
CA THR A 80 3.94 7.55 -4.71
C THR A 80 3.25 8.90 -4.81
N ALA A 81 2.81 9.40 -3.67
CA ALA A 81 2.33 10.78 -3.55
C ALA A 81 3.04 11.46 -2.39
N GLY A 82 2.96 12.78 -2.34
CA GLY A 82 3.51 13.55 -1.23
C GLY A 82 2.43 13.88 -0.20
N PRO A 83 2.83 14.22 1.05
CA PRO A 83 1.86 14.50 2.11
C PRO A 83 1.03 15.77 1.86
N ASP A 84 1.52 16.68 1.03
CA ASP A 84 0.82 17.92 0.73
C ASP A 84 0.05 17.89 -0.59
N ASP A 85 0.01 16.75 -1.26
CA ASP A 85 -0.80 16.57 -2.45
C ASP A 85 -2.29 16.67 -2.09
N SER A 86 -3.10 17.16 -3.02
CA SER A 86 -4.53 17.32 -2.79
C SER A 86 -5.25 15.97 -2.86
N LEU A 87 -6.32 15.85 -2.09
CA LEU A 87 -7.19 14.68 -2.13
C LEU A 87 -7.71 14.43 -3.54
N THR A 88 -8.13 15.48 -4.25
CA THR A 88 -8.66 15.37 -5.61
C THR A 88 -7.64 14.81 -6.59
N GLU A 89 -6.40 15.29 -6.52
CA GLU A 89 -5.32 14.81 -7.37
C GLU A 89 -5.03 13.34 -7.12
N VAL A 90 -4.90 12.95 -5.86
CA VAL A 90 -4.60 11.55 -5.49
C VAL A 90 -5.76 10.63 -5.86
N ALA A 91 -7.00 11.07 -5.64
CA ALA A 91 -8.18 10.31 -6.04
C ALA A 91 -8.18 10.04 -7.55
N GLY A 92 -7.85 11.05 -8.35
CA GLY A 92 -7.74 10.90 -9.80
C GLY A 92 -6.66 9.91 -10.21
N ARG A 93 -5.51 9.95 -9.57
CA ARG A 93 -4.40 9.03 -9.84
C ARG A 93 -4.76 7.59 -9.50
N LEU A 94 -5.42 7.37 -8.36
CA LEU A 94 -5.89 6.04 -7.98
C LEU A 94 -6.90 5.49 -8.99
N ALA A 95 -7.83 6.33 -9.45
CA ALA A 95 -8.84 5.95 -10.42
C ALA A 95 -8.23 5.64 -11.79
N ASP A 96 -7.38 6.53 -12.30
CA ASP A 96 -6.80 6.43 -13.65
C ASP A 96 -5.83 5.26 -13.78
N SER A 97 -5.03 5.03 -12.77
CA SER A 97 -3.99 4.00 -12.78
C SER A 97 -4.50 2.64 -12.31
N ARG A 98 -5.75 2.57 -11.83
CA ARG A 98 -6.35 1.35 -11.28
C ARG A 98 -5.50 0.69 -10.18
N ILE A 99 -4.75 1.51 -9.45
CA ILE A 99 -3.98 1.06 -8.30
C ILE A 99 -4.82 1.22 -7.05
N GLY A 100 -4.66 0.31 -6.09
CA GLY A 100 -5.49 0.30 -4.88
C GLY A 100 -4.94 1.14 -3.75
N ALA A 101 -3.68 1.55 -3.83
CA ALA A 101 -3.02 2.28 -2.76
C ALA A 101 -1.83 3.07 -3.28
N LEU A 102 -1.53 4.18 -2.61
CA LEU A 102 -0.33 4.98 -2.86
C LEU A 102 0.44 5.16 -1.56
N PRO A 103 1.70 4.73 -1.51
CA PRO A 103 2.58 5.15 -0.42
C PRO A 103 2.83 6.65 -0.47
N ILE A 104 2.88 7.28 0.70
CA ILE A 104 3.11 8.70 0.85
C ILE A 104 4.55 8.91 1.30
N VAL A 105 5.30 9.64 0.49
CA VAL A 105 6.75 9.75 0.63
C VAL A 105 7.16 11.23 0.59
N GLU A 106 8.14 11.58 1.40
CA GLU A 106 8.77 12.90 1.39
C GLU A 106 10.27 12.73 1.58
N GLY A 107 11.04 13.26 0.65
CA GLY A 107 12.50 13.12 0.68
C GLY A 107 12.97 11.66 0.65
N GLY A 108 12.24 10.76 0.01
CA GLY A 108 12.53 9.33 -0.04
C GLY A 108 12.08 8.55 1.18
N LYS A 109 11.62 9.23 2.24
CA LYS A 109 11.18 8.60 3.47
C LYS A 109 9.68 8.28 3.40
N LEU A 110 9.32 7.06 3.74
CA LEU A 110 7.93 6.64 3.81
C LEU A 110 7.26 7.25 5.05
N LEU A 111 6.16 8.00 4.83
CA LEU A 111 5.40 8.63 5.90
C LEU A 111 4.08 7.91 6.20
N GLY A 112 3.44 7.37 5.17
CA GLY A 112 2.12 6.79 5.32
C GLY A 112 1.67 6.08 4.05
N ILE A 113 0.41 5.68 4.05
CA ILE A 113 -0.23 5.04 2.91
C ILE A 113 -1.67 5.53 2.79
N VAL A 114 -2.14 5.69 1.57
CA VAL A 114 -3.53 6.06 1.27
C VAL A 114 -4.11 5.01 0.33
N THR A 115 -5.29 4.53 0.65
CA THR A 115 -6.03 3.57 -0.17
C THR A 115 -7.28 4.22 -0.76
N VAL A 116 -7.89 3.53 -1.73
CA VAL A 116 -9.18 3.95 -2.31
C VAL A 116 -10.23 4.12 -1.21
N VAL A 117 -10.26 3.24 -0.23
CA VAL A 117 -11.21 3.30 0.89
C VAL A 117 -11.00 4.57 1.72
N ASP A 118 -9.74 4.93 2.02
CA ASP A 118 -9.44 6.16 2.77
C ASP A 118 -9.97 7.40 2.04
N VAL A 119 -9.80 7.45 0.73
CA VAL A 119 -10.28 8.56 -0.10
C VAL A 119 -11.80 8.62 -0.08
N LEU A 120 -12.49 7.50 -0.27
CA LEU A 120 -13.94 7.44 -0.27
C LEU A 120 -14.51 7.85 1.09
N GLU A 121 -13.93 7.37 2.18
CA GLU A 121 -14.36 7.74 3.52
C GLU A 121 -14.20 9.24 3.77
N ALA A 122 -13.10 9.83 3.32
CA ALA A 122 -12.86 11.27 3.45
C ALA A 122 -13.88 12.08 2.66
N GLU A 123 -14.18 11.67 1.44
CA GLU A 123 -15.17 12.35 0.59
C GLU A 123 -16.56 12.27 1.19
N VAL A 124 -16.94 11.13 1.74
CA VAL A 124 -18.25 10.97 2.39
C VAL A 124 -18.35 11.88 3.61
N ARG A 125 -17.32 11.91 4.45
CA ARG A 125 -17.31 12.80 5.62
C ARG A 125 -17.42 14.26 5.23
N GLU A 126 -16.73 14.68 4.18
CA GLU A 126 -16.77 16.06 3.68
C GLU A 126 -18.15 16.41 3.12
N ALA A 127 -18.73 15.52 2.33
CA ALA A 127 -20.05 15.71 1.74
C ALA A 127 -21.17 15.77 2.78
N MET A 128 -21.03 15.03 3.88
CA MET A 128 -22.03 14.92 4.94
C MET A 128 -21.78 15.84 6.14
N ALA A 129 -20.72 16.63 6.09
CA ALA A 129 -20.39 17.55 7.17
C ALA A 129 -21.48 18.63 7.32
N PRO A 130 -21.85 19.03 8.55
CA PRO A 130 -22.77 20.13 8.77
C PRO A 130 -22.21 21.43 8.20
N ARG A 131 -23.10 22.24 7.61
CA ARG A 131 -22.73 23.57 7.10
C ARG A 131 -23.10 24.66 8.09
#